data_da6601277303bcd9b69cc559eb0832ef
#
_entry.id   da6601277303bcd9b69cc559eb0832ef
#
_cell.length_a   1.000
_cell.length_b   1.000
_cell.length_c   1.000
_cell.angle_alpha   90.00
_cell.angle_beta   90.00
_cell.angle_gamma   90.00
#
_symmetry.space_group_name_H-M   'P 1'
#
loop_
_entity.id
_entity.type
_entity.pdbx_description
1 polymer ?
#
loop_
_entity_poly.entity_id
_entity_poly.type
_entity_poly.pdbx_seq_one_letter_code
_entity_poly.pdbx_strand_id
1 'polypeptide(L)'
;MAFFELRQYRTKPGQHENWVKYMEETILPFQISKGMVVIGSFIGEEEDDLYVWIRRFESEAQREQLYAAVYEDDRWVNEISPRVGELIDREQIVVTRLEPTSRSAHQ
;
A
#
# COMPACT_ATOMS: atom_id res chain seq x y z
N MET A 1 17.09 6.40 10.37
CA MET A 1 16.10 5.62 11.17
C MET A 1 15.00 5.11 10.26
N ALA A 2 14.73 3.82 10.34
CA ALA A 2 13.62 3.25 9.59
C ALA A 2 12.28 3.68 10.16
N PHE A 3 11.29 3.75 9.31
CA PHE A 3 9.90 3.99 9.72
C PHE A 3 8.96 3.20 8.83
N PHE A 4 7.72 3.14 9.26
CA PHE A 4 6.68 2.38 8.56
C PHE A 4 5.55 3.29 8.14
N GLU A 5 4.89 2.90 7.06
CA GLU A 5 3.72 3.58 6.57
C GLU A 5 2.57 2.58 6.56
N LEU A 6 1.63 2.77 7.46
CA LEU A 6 0.41 1.95 7.53
C LEU A 6 -0.66 2.65 6.72
N ARG A 7 -1.24 1.94 5.77
CA ARG A 7 -2.28 2.48 4.89
C ARG A 7 -3.55 1.67 5.05
N GLN A 8 -4.64 2.38 5.30
CA GLN A 8 -5.96 1.77 5.44
C GLN A 8 -6.86 2.24 4.31
N TYR A 9 -7.47 1.29 3.64
CA TYR A 9 -8.36 1.55 2.51
C TYR A 9 -9.74 0.98 2.77
N ARG A 10 -10.76 1.61 2.18
CA ARG A 10 -12.11 1.06 2.10
C ARG A 10 -12.41 0.73 0.65
N THR A 11 -12.76 -0.52 0.39
CA THR A 11 -13.12 -0.96 -0.96
C THR A 11 -14.56 -0.53 -1.27
N LYS A 12 -14.83 -0.30 -2.54
CA LYS A 12 -16.18 0.03 -3.01
C LYS A 12 -17.10 -1.18 -2.88
N PRO A 13 -18.41 -0.98 -2.75
CA PRO A 13 -19.35 -2.10 -2.64
C PRO A 13 -19.16 -3.14 -3.74
N GLY A 14 -19.04 -4.40 -3.33
CA GLY A 14 -18.88 -5.52 -4.26
C GLY A 14 -17.48 -5.67 -4.86
N GLN A 15 -16.51 -4.79 -4.52
CA GLN A 15 -15.18 -4.80 -5.14
C GLN A 15 -14.07 -5.35 -4.26
N HIS A 16 -14.39 -5.79 -3.05
CA HIS A 16 -13.35 -6.21 -2.11
C HIS A 16 -12.48 -7.36 -2.61
N GLU A 17 -13.09 -8.42 -3.11
CA GLU A 17 -12.34 -9.56 -3.67
C GLU A 17 -11.49 -9.16 -4.87
N ASN A 18 -12.05 -8.33 -5.75
CA ASN A 18 -11.31 -7.80 -6.91
C ASN A 18 -10.13 -6.94 -6.48
N TRP A 19 -10.29 -6.14 -5.43
CA TRP A 19 -9.21 -5.33 -4.88
C TRP A 19 -8.08 -6.18 -4.32
N VAL A 20 -8.41 -7.18 -3.47
CA VAL A 20 -7.41 -8.06 -2.88
C VAL A 20 -6.63 -8.79 -3.96
N LYS A 21 -7.33 -9.30 -4.97
CA LYS A 21 -6.70 -9.97 -6.12
C LYS A 21 -5.77 -9.03 -6.88
N TYR A 22 -6.21 -7.79 -7.11
CA TYR A 22 -5.41 -6.79 -7.82
C TYR A 22 -4.17 -6.40 -7.03
N MET A 23 -4.29 -6.24 -5.71
CA MET A 23 -3.14 -6.02 -4.84
C MET A 23 -2.14 -7.16 -4.93
N GLU A 24 -2.59 -8.40 -4.78
CA GLU A 24 -1.71 -9.56 -4.75
C GLU A 24 -1.06 -9.86 -6.11
N GLU A 25 -1.80 -9.72 -7.19
CA GLU A 25 -1.33 -10.10 -8.53
C GLU A 25 -0.63 -8.99 -9.28
N THR A 26 -0.93 -7.73 -8.97
CA THR A 26 -0.43 -6.59 -9.75
C THR A 26 0.30 -5.56 -8.90
N ILE A 27 -0.35 -4.95 -7.91
CA ILE A 27 0.21 -3.81 -7.20
C ILE A 27 1.42 -4.20 -6.35
N LEU A 28 1.30 -5.24 -5.53
CA LEU A 28 2.42 -5.67 -4.68
C LEU A 28 3.62 -6.13 -5.52
N PRO A 29 3.48 -7.01 -6.51
CA PRO A 29 4.62 -7.38 -7.35
C PRO A 29 5.25 -6.17 -8.07
N PHE A 30 4.43 -5.25 -8.57
CA PHE A 30 4.94 -4.04 -9.24
C PHE A 30 5.76 -3.18 -8.28
N GLN A 31 5.22 -2.88 -7.10
CA GLN A 31 5.91 -2.04 -6.12
C GLN A 31 7.18 -2.70 -5.59
N ILE A 32 7.12 -4.00 -5.31
CA ILE A 32 8.30 -4.76 -4.87
C ILE A 32 9.38 -4.76 -5.95
N SER A 33 9.01 -4.87 -7.22
CA SER A 33 9.97 -4.79 -8.33
C SER A 33 10.70 -3.45 -8.40
N LYS A 34 10.10 -2.39 -7.86
CA LYS A 34 10.70 -1.05 -7.79
C LYS A 34 11.52 -0.83 -6.52
N GLY A 35 11.53 -1.77 -5.59
CA GLY A 35 12.29 -1.69 -4.37
C GLY A 35 11.47 -1.43 -3.10
N MET A 36 10.14 -1.33 -3.21
CA MET A 36 9.30 -1.17 -2.03
C MET A 36 9.39 -2.41 -1.13
N VAL A 37 9.47 -2.20 0.17
CA VAL A 37 9.45 -3.26 1.17
C VAL A 37 8.07 -3.29 1.81
N VAL A 38 7.29 -4.31 1.50
CA VAL A 38 5.95 -4.51 2.04
C VAL A 38 6.05 -5.56 3.13
N ILE A 39 5.74 -5.20 4.36
CA ILE A 39 5.85 -6.10 5.51
C ILE A 39 4.51 -6.70 5.94
N GLY A 40 3.41 -6.23 5.39
CA GLY A 40 2.10 -6.77 5.72
C GLY A 40 1.04 -6.37 4.71
N SER A 41 0.08 -7.25 4.51
CA SER A 41 -1.06 -7.08 3.62
C SER A 41 -2.22 -7.82 4.28
N PHE A 42 -3.27 -7.10 4.66
CA PHE A 42 -4.31 -7.63 5.54
C PHE A 42 -5.69 -7.23 5.07
N ILE A 43 -6.65 -8.10 5.36
CA ILE A 43 -8.07 -7.77 5.21
C ILE A 43 -8.72 -7.70 6.60
N GLY A 44 -9.79 -6.95 6.74
CA GLY A 44 -10.56 -6.92 7.98
C GLY A 44 -11.22 -8.26 8.25
N GLU A 45 -11.14 -8.74 9.48
CA GLU A 45 -11.79 -10.00 9.87
C GLU A 45 -13.31 -9.84 9.94
N GLU A 46 -13.77 -8.70 10.49
CA GLU A 46 -15.20 -8.42 10.65
C GLU A 46 -15.72 -7.33 9.72
N GLU A 47 -14.82 -6.47 9.23
CA GLU A 47 -15.16 -5.40 8.29
C GLU A 47 -14.82 -5.84 6.88
N ASP A 48 -15.82 -6.13 6.10
CA ASP A 48 -15.68 -6.74 4.77
C ASP A 48 -15.21 -5.79 3.67
N ASP A 49 -15.03 -4.51 3.98
CA ASP A 49 -14.49 -3.50 3.07
C ASP A 49 -13.12 -2.97 3.47
N LEU A 50 -12.55 -3.49 4.56
CA LEU A 50 -11.27 -3.00 5.09
C LEU A 50 -10.08 -3.74 4.48
N TYR A 51 -9.13 -2.98 3.94
CA TYR A 51 -7.83 -3.48 3.54
C TYR A 51 -6.74 -2.64 4.19
N VAL A 52 -5.72 -3.29 4.72
CA VAL A 52 -4.59 -2.62 5.39
C VAL A 52 -3.29 -3.20 4.85
N TRP A 53 -2.33 -2.34 4.53
CA TRP A 53 -0.99 -2.78 4.19
C TRP A 53 0.06 -1.85 4.80
N ILE A 54 1.26 -2.38 4.99
CA ILE A 54 2.32 -1.67 5.71
C ILE A 54 3.60 -1.77 4.88
N ARG A 55 4.24 -0.61 4.64
CA ARG A 55 5.53 -0.53 3.95
C ARG A 55 6.58 0.00 4.89
N ARG A 56 7.81 -0.47 4.72
CA ARG A 56 8.97 -0.04 5.49
C ARG A 56 9.91 0.80 4.62
N PHE A 57 10.40 1.91 5.17
CA PHE A 57 11.39 2.77 4.52
C PHE A 57 12.59 2.98 5.43
N GLU A 58 13.80 2.99 4.83
CA GLU A 58 15.04 3.23 5.56
C GLU A 58 15.17 4.69 6.01
N SER A 59 14.64 5.61 5.19
CA SER A 59 14.77 7.05 5.40
C SER A 59 13.72 7.78 4.55
N GLU A 60 13.53 9.08 4.84
CA GLU A 60 12.67 9.92 4.01
C GLU A 60 13.21 10.05 2.58
N ALA A 61 14.53 10.13 2.43
CA ALA A 61 15.14 10.19 1.10
C ALA A 61 14.83 8.95 0.28
N GLN A 62 14.93 7.76 0.89
CA GLN A 62 14.56 6.51 0.22
C GLN A 62 13.08 6.48 -0.13
N ARG A 63 12.22 6.93 0.80
CA ARG A 63 10.78 6.99 0.54
C ARG A 63 10.48 7.85 -0.70
N GLU A 64 11.07 9.01 -0.79
CA GLU A 64 10.88 9.91 -1.93
C GLU A 64 11.34 9.28 -3.24
N GLN A 65 12.49 8.61 -3.23
CA GLN A 65 13.01 7.90 -4.41
C GLN A 65 12.08 6.78 -4.85
N LEU A 66 11.57 5.99 -3.91
CA LEU A 66 10.68 4.88 -4.21
C LEU A 66 9.31 5.36 -4.66
N TYR A 67 8.81 6.45 -4.08
CA TYR A 67 7.56 7.06 -4.52
C TYR A 67 7.67 7.53 -5.97
N ALA A 68 8.77 8.17 -6.33
CA ALA A 68 9.00 8.57 -7.72
C ALA A 68 9.07 7.35 -8.64
N ALA A 69 9.82 6.33 -8.25
CA ALA A 69 9.96 5.12 -9.06
C ALA A 69 8.63 4.40 -9.31
N VAL A 70 7.73 4.41 -8.34
CA VAL A 70 6.41 3.75 -8.45
C VAL A 70 5.38 4.67 -9.10
N TYR A 71 5.16 5.84 -8.51
CA TYR A 71 4.00 6.65 -8.84
C TYR A 71 4.18 7.56 -10.04
N GLU A 72 5.42 7.75 -10.51
CA GLU A 72 5.72 8.45 -11.76
C GLU A 72 5.97 7.48 -12.92
N ASP A 73 5.95 6.17 -12.67
CA ASP A 73 6.07 5.16 -13.72
C ASP A 73 4.84 5.18 -14.63
N ASP A 74 5.05 5.06 -15.94
CA ASP A 74 3.97 5.12 -16.93
C ASP A 74 2.91 4.05 -16.69
N ARG A 75 3.32 2.86 -16.29
CA ARG A 75 2.38 1.78 -16.00
C ARG A 75 1.48 2.12 -14.83
N TRP A 76 2.05 2.73 -13.78
CA TRP A 76 1.24 3.19 -12.66
C TRP A 76 0.23 4.24 -13.10
N VAL A 77 0.71 5.29 -13.76
CA VAL A 77 -0.13 6.43 -14.15
C VAL A 77 -1.23 6.03 -15.13
N ASN A 78 -0.91 5.22 -16.13
CA ASN A 78 -1.81 4.95 -17.25
C ASN A 78 -2.65 3.70 -17.08
N GLU A 79 -2.21 2.74 -16.28
CA GLU A 79 -2.87 1.43 -16.13
C GLU A 79 -3.35 1.18 -14.71
N ILE A 80 -2.43 1.25 -13.73
CA ILE A 80 -2.74 0.82 -12.36
C ILE A 80 -3.61 1.83 -11.62
N SER A 81 -3.21 3.10 -11.61
CA SER A 81 -3.95 4.13 -10.86
C SER A 81 -5.41 4.26 -11.28
N PRO A 82 -5.76 4.25 -12.58
CA PRO A 82 -7.18 4.25 -12.97
C PRO A 82 -7.96 3.06 -12.41
N ARG A 83 -7.36 1.88 -12.41
CA ARG A 83 -8.00 0.68 -11.87
C ARG A 83 -8.20 0.77 -10.36
N VAL A 84 -7.22 1.33 -9.64
CA VAL A 84 -7.35 1.57 -8.19
C VAL A 84 -8.61 2.40 -7.91
N GLY A 85 -8.83 3.47 -8.66
CA GLY A 85 -9.99 4.34 -8.47
C GLY A 85 -11.33 3.66 -8.73
N GLU A 86 -11.35 2.56 -9.49
CA GLU A 86 -12.55 1.77 -9.70
C GLU A 86 -12.86 0.85 -8.50
N LEU A 87 -11.85 0.50 -7.72
CA LEU A 87 -11.94 -0.55 -6.70
C LEU A 87 -12.02 -0.02 -5.27
N ILE A 88 -11.38 1.11 -4.96
CA ILE A 88 -11.38 1.67 -3.61
C ILE A 88 -11.90 3.10 -3.61
N ASP A 89 -12.35 3.54 -2.44
CA ASP A 89 -12.73 4.94 -2.21
C ASP A 89 -11.50 5.71 -1.75
N ARG A 90 -10.90 6.50 -2.64
CA ARG A 90 -9.70 7.27 -2.34
C ARG A 90 -9.90 8.31 -1.24
N GLU A 91 -11.12 8.79 -1.05
CA GLU A 91 -11.41 9.78 0.00
C GLU A 91 -11.33 9.18 1.40
N GLN A 92 -11.42 7.85 1.51
CA GLN A 92 -11.34 7.14 2.79
C GLN A 92 -9.97 6.54 3.07
N ILE A 93 -8.94 6.87 2.28
CA ILE A 93 -7.57 6.42 2.54
C ILE A 93 -7.05 7.12 3.79
N VAL A 94 -6.55 6.33 4.74
CA VAL A 94 -5.87 6.83 5.93
C VAL A 94 -4.43 6.34 5.91
N VAL A 95 -3.48 7.27 5.99
CA VAL A 95 -2.05 6.95 6.02
C VAL A 95 -1.49 7.35 7.37
N THR A 96 -0.87 6.42 8.08
CA THR A 96 -0.26 6.66 9.39
C THR A 96 1.21 6.29 9.33
N ARG A 97 2.10 7.22 9.68
CA ARG A 97 3.53 6.96 9.77
C ARG A 97 3.84 6.48 11.18
N LEU A 98 4.63 5.41 11.27
CA LEU A 98 4.94 4.74 12.54
C LEU A 98 6.44 4.59 12.70
N GLU A 99 6.93 4.82 13.91
CA GLU A 99 8.31 4.54 14.28
C GLU A 99 8.32 3.30 15.19
N PRO A 100 9.21 2.32 14.94
CA PRO A 100 9.25 1.13 15.79
C PRO A 100 9.79 1.47 17.18
N THR A 101 9.20 0.89 18.20
CA THR A 101 9.78 0.95 19.55
C THR A 101 10.95 -0.05 19.63
N SER A 102 11.81 0.09 20.64
CA SER A 102 13.01 -0.74 20.76
C SER A 102 12.74 -2.24 20.87
N ARG A 103 11.54 -2.62 21.25
CA ARG A 103 11.16 -4.04 21.39
C ARG A 103 10.21 -4.54 20.30
N SER A 104 9.96 -3.73 19.29
CA SER A 104 9.16 -4.16 18.17
C SER A 104 9.89 -5.24 17.37
N ALA A 105 9.19 -6.28 16.94
CA ALA A 105 9.73 -7.30 16.05
C ALA A 105 10.12 -6.70 14.70
N HIS A 106 9.37 -5.72 14.23
CA HIS A 106 9.69 -4.97 13.01
C HIS A 106 10.46 -3.71 13.39
N GLN A 107 11.64 -3.59 12.82
CA GLN A 107 12.54 -2.47 13.06
C GLN A 107 12.83 -1.68 11.80
#